data_98875646e4aa140e1399b08fef84ba42
#
_entry.id   98875646e4aa140e1399b08fef84ba42
#
_cell.length_a   1.000
_cell.length_b   1.000
_cell.length_c   1.000
_cell.angle_alpha   90.00
_cell.angle_beta   90.00
_cell.angle_gamma   90.00
#
_symmetry.space_group_name_H-M   'P 1'
#
loop_
_entity.id
_entity.type
_entity.pdbx_description
1 polymer ?
#
loop_
_entity_poly.entity_id
_entity_poly.type
_entity_poly.pdbx_seq_one_letter_code
_entity_poly.pdbx_strand_id
1 'polypeptide(L)'
;MAHKVFIFDTTLRDGEQTPGANLNVDEKLQIARHLELLNVDVIEAGFPFSSPGDFEAVRAVAREIRGPQIAGLARAFAQDIDACWEAVKEATNPRIHTFISTSDIHLKHQMRKSREEVLEMAVAAVKYACRYTSNVEFSAMDASRSDLDYVVQVFTAVIKAGATTLNFPDTVGYAIPEEFGGKIKYLVEHIPNIHKAILSVHCHNDLGLAVANTLAAISNGVRQVEVTINGLGERAGNASLEEVVMALSTRGDLLNFYTDIVTQYIYPTSRLTSKLSGVPVQPNKAIVGANAFAHESGIHQDGVLKDASTFEIMTPTTVGIKKSTLPLGKLSGRHAFKDKLRDMGFYLNDEELNRVFNRFKSLADRKKTVFDEDLISLVETEVIYKSVPEHFKLVELVVLAGTMARPSANVKMEAGGHLVGPYSVLGDGPIDATYKAITHLAGSKCTLLKFAVSSITGGTDAQGEVAVRLEEDGRVVTGQGVDPDVITASARAFINGLNRLHFLKETGGVKGPKPEEM
;
A
#
# COMPACT_ATOMS: atom_id res chain seq x y z
N MET A 1 -18.25 -25.64 18.09
CA MET A 1 -17.02 -24.88 18.33
C MET A 1 -16.42 -24.49 16.99
N ALA A 2 -15.85 -23.30 16.84
CA ALA A 2 -15.18 -22.93 15.60
C ALA A 2 -13.90 -23.76 15.41
N HIS A 3 -13.55 -24.03 14.15
CA HIS A 3 -12.38 -24.82 13.80
C HIS A 3 -11.22 -23.90 13.44
N LYS A 4 -10.02 -24.18 13.97
CA LYS A 4 -8.80 -23.45 13.63
C LYS A 4 -8.39 -23.75 12.18
N VAL A 5 -8.00 -22.69 11.45
CA VAL A 5 -7.28 -22.75 10.18
C VAL A 5 -5.87 -22.24 10.42
N PHE A 6 -4.88 -23.08 10.11
CA PHE A 6 -3.46 -22.76 10.23
C PHE A 6 -3.03 -21.89 9.04
N ILE A 7 -2.33 -20.80 9.30
CA ILE A 7 -1.80 -19.90 8.28
C ILE A 7 -0.34 -20.22 8.04
N PHE A 8 -0.05 -20.73 6.85
CA PHE A 8 1.27 -20.97 6.32
C PHE A 8 1.65 -19.82 5.38
N ASP A 9 2.57 -18.98 5.80
CA ASP A 9 3.03 -17.86 4.97
C ASP A 9 4.24 -18.26 4.14
N THR A 10 4.13 -18.12 2.82
CA THR A 10 5.20 -18.40 1.85
C THR A 10 5.73 -17.13 1.16
N THR A 11 5.55 -15.96 1.77
CA THR A 11 6.05 -14.68 1.23
C THR A 11 7.56 -14.72 0.96
N LEU A 12 8.34 -15.37 1.84
CA LEU A 12 9.80 -15.45 1.75
C LEU A 12 10.31 -16.55 0.80
N ARG A 13 9.40 -17.38 0.25
CA ARG A 13 9.75 -18.40 -0.75
C ARG A 13 9.03 -18.15 -2.07
N ASP A 14 7.71 -18.39 -2.15
CA ASP A 14 6.92 -18.20 -3.39
C ASP A 14 6.70 -16.70 -3.67
N GLY A 15 6.49 -15.90 -2.64
CA GLY A 15 6.39 -14.45 -2.75
C GLY A 15 7.63 -13.82 -3.37
N GLU A 16 8.81 -14.32 -3.04
CA GLU A 16 10.09 -13.86 -3.63
C GLU A 16 10.24 -14.24 -5.11
N GLN A 17 9.49 -15.23 -5.60
CA GLN A 17 9.47 -15.60 -7.02
C GLN A 17 8.70 -14.60 -7.89
N THR A 18 8.09 -13.57 -7.31
CA THR A 18 7.56 -12.43 -8.05
C THR A 18 8.70 -11.75 -8.83
N PRO A 19 8.57 -11.56 -10.15
CA PRO A 19 9.61 -10.90 -10.93
C PRO A 19 9.99 -9.52 -10.36
N GLY A 20 11.27 -9.36 -9.99
CA GLY A 20 11.80 -8.13 -9.40
C GLY A 20 11.75 -8.04 -7.87
N ALA A 21 11.21 -9.02 -7.17
CA ALA A 21 11.05 -9.03 -5.70
C ALA A 21 12.21 -9.74 -4.98
N ASN A 22 13.44 -9.58 -5.40
CA ASN A 22 14.60 -10.19 -4.74
C ASN A 22 14.82 -9.59 -3.35
N LEU A 23 14.90 -10.45 -2.34
CA LEU A 23 15.13 -10.07 -0.95
C LEU A 23 16.51 -10.55 -0.47
N ASN A 24 17.26 -9.68 0.17
CA ASN A 24 18.48 -10.08 0.86
C ASN A 24 18.16 -10.67 2.25
N VAL A 25 19.19 -11.19 2.95
CA VAL A 25 19.03 -11.84 4.26
C VAL A 25 18.38 -10.92 5.29
N ASP A 26 18.82 -9.66 5.37
CA ASP A 26 18.30 -8.68 6.34
C ASP A 26 16.84 -8.31 6.05
N GLU A 27 16.47 -8.20 4.78
CA GLU A 27 15.10 -7.94 4.35
C GLU A 27 14.17 -9.12 4.66
N LYS A 28 14.61 -10.36 4.40
CA LYS A 28 13.89 -11.58 4.80
C LYS A 28 13.68 -11.63 6.31
N LEU A 29 14.70 -11.30 7.12
CA LEU A 29 14.57 -11.24 8.58
C LEU A 29 13.57 -10.17 9.04
N GLN A 30 13.57 -8.98 8.42
CA GLN A 30 12.61 -7.94 8.76
C GLN A 30 11.17 -8.40 8.50
N ILE A 31 10.90 -9.03 7.34
CA ILE A 31 9.58 -9.58 7.02
C ILE A 31 9.24 -10.72 7.98
N ALA A 32 10.17 -11.64 8.26
CA ALA A 32 9.96 -12.78 9.18
C ALA A 32 9.54 -12.30 10.58
N ARG A 33 10.17 -11.25 11.13
CA ARG A 33 9.78 -10.65 12.41
C ARG A 33 8.34 -10.11 12.37
N HIS A 34 7.93 -9.51 11.26
CA HIS A 34 6.55 -9.03 11.09
C HIS A 34 5.56 -10.20 10.95
N LEU A 35 5.93 -11.28 10.29
CA LEU A 35 5.13 -12.50 10.22
C LEU A 35 4.98 -13.15 11.62
N GLU A 36 6.03 -13.10 12.45
CA GLU A 36 5.96 -13.52 13.84
C GLU A 36 5.02 -12.61 14.66
N LEU A 37 5.07 -11.28 14.50
CA LEU A 37 4.13 -10.35 15.13
C LEU A 37 2.69 -10.57 14.67
N LEU A 38 2.49 -10.92 13.41
CA LEU A 38 1.18 -11.35 12.87
C LEU A 38 0.70 -12.65 13.51
N ASN A 39 1.59 -13.42 14.12
CA ASN A 39 1.32 -14.72 14.70
C ASN A 39 0.88 -15.75 13.65
N VAL A 40 1.57 -15.82 12.50
CA VAL A 40 1.37 -16.90 11.53
C VAL A 40 1.81 -18.24 12.13
N ASP A 41 1.19 -19.32 11.72
CA ASP A 41 1.51 -20.65 12.28
C ASP A 41 2.81 -21.22 11.69
N VAL A 42 3.08 -20.96 10.41
CA VAL A 42 4.26 -21.43 9.69
C VAL A 42 4.81 -20.32 8.79
N ILE A 43 6.14 -20.19 8.75
CA ILE A 43 6.87 -19.35 7.77
C ILE A 43 7.70 -20.28 6.88
N GLU A 44 7.43 -20.30 5.59
CA GLU A 44 8.32 -20.90 4.60
C GLU A 44 9.41 -19.91 4.21
N ALA A 45 10.60 -20.11 4.75
CA ALA A 45 11.65 -19.11 4.74
C ALA A 45 12.44 -19.05 3.41
N GLY A 46 12.34 -20.08 2.57
CA GLY A 46 13.03 -20.13 1.28
C GLY A 46 13.26 -21.55 0.76
N PHE A 47 14.13 -21.65 -0.26
CA PHE A 47 14.55 -22.91 -0.87
C PHE A 47 16.08 -23.10 -0.72
N PRO A 48 16.55 -23.69 0.40
CA PRO A 48 17.98 -23.73 0.77
C PRO A 48 18.92 -24.30 -0.28
N PHE A 49 18.46 -25.23 -1.11
CA PHE A 49 19.28 -25.84 -2.16
C PHE A 49 19.45 -24.93 -3.39
N SER A 50 18.65 -23.86 -3.55
CA SER A 50 18.66 -22.99 -4.72
C SER A 50 19.96 -22.20 -4.85
N SER A 51 20.49 -21.69 -3.75
CA SER A 51 21.72 -20.91 -3.69
C SER A 51 22.32 -20.85 -2.27
N PRO A 52 23.62 -20.55 -2.13
CA PRO A 52 24.22 -20.30 -0.80
C PRO A 52 23.55 -19.12 -0.07
N GLY A 53 23.11 -18.09 -0.80
CA GLY A 53 22.42 -16.92 -0.21
C GLY A 53 21.07 -17.31 0.39
N ASP A 54 20.29 -18.13 -0.33
CA ASP A 54 18.99 -18.58 0.17
C ASP A 54 19.14 -19.56 1.35
N PHE A 55 20.17 -20.42 1.32
CA PHE A 55 20.53 -21.26 2.46
C PHE A 55 20.80 -20.42 3.72
N GLU A 56 21.66 -19.39 3.62
CA GLU A 56 21.98 -18.51 4.75
C GLU A 56 20.77 -17.72 5.23
N ALA A 57 19.90 -17.28 4.32
CA ALA A 57 18.68 -16.56 4.68
C ALA A 57 17.72 -17.46 5.48
N VAL A 58 17.47 -18.69 5.02
CA VAL A 58 16.63 -19.66 5.74
C VAL A 58 17.22 -19.97 7.11
N ARG A 59 18.54 -20.18 7.18
CA ARG A 59 19.24 -20.44 8.44
C ARG A 59 19.15 -19.25 9.41
N ALA A 60 19.27 -18.02 8.91
CA ALA A 60 19.13 -16.83 9.73
C ALA A 60 17.71 -16.70 10.31
N VAL A 61 16.67 -16.93 9.50
CA VAL A 61 15.27 -16.95 9.96
C VAL A 61 15.06 -18.05 11.00
N ALA A 62 15.57 -19.27 10.76
CA ALA A 62 15.47 -20.39 11.69
C ALA A 62 16.13 -20.13 13.05
N ARG A 63 17.23 -19.37 13.07
CA ARG A 63 17.94 -18.99 14.30
C ARG A 63 17.24 -17.90 15.09
N GLU A 64 16.56 -16.99 14.42
CA GLU A 64 16.03 -15.80 15.06
C GLU A 64 14.54 -15.93 15.45
N ILE A 65 13.72 -16.44 14.56
CA ILE A 65 12.27 -16.54 14.77
C ILE A 65 11.94 -17.74 15.68
N ARG A 66 11.07 -17.54 16.68
CA ARG A 66 10.79 -18.53 17.73
C ARG A 66 9.34 -18.97 17.83
N GLY A 67 8.37 -18.11 17.50
CA GLY A 67 6.94 -18.41 17.59
C GLY A 67 6.45 -19.38 16.52
N PRO A 68 6.53 -19.05 15.24
CA PRO A 68 6.09 -19.89 14.14
C PRO A 68 6.96 -21.13 13.93
N GLN A 69 6.39 -22.14 13.26
CA GLN A 69 7.20 -23.20 12.66
C GLN A 69 7.97 -22.61 11.47
N ILE A 70 9.21 -23.03 11.28
CA ILE A 70 10.03 -22.60 10.14
C ILE A 70 10.16 -23.77 9.16
N ALA A 71 9.60 -23.56 7.96
CA ALA A 71 9.65 -24.50 6.86
C ALA A 71 10.72 -24.08 5.84
N GLY A 72 11.40 -25.08 5.27
CA GLY A 72 12.20 -24.92 4.08
C GLY A 72 11.69 -25.84 2.99
N LEU A 73 11.75 -25.36 1.72
CA LEU A 73 11.35 -26.13 0.56
C LEU A 73 12.48 -27.06 0.09
N ALA A 74 12.15 -28.29 -0.31
CA ALA A 74 13.06 -29.27 -0.88
C ALA A 74 12.37 -30.06 -1.99
N ARG A 75 13.01 -30.23 -3.15
CA ARG A 75 12.56 -31.22 -4.13
C ARG A 75 12.70 -32.63 -3.55
N ALA A 76 12.01 -33.59 -4.13
CA ALA A 76 12.03 -34.99 -3.69
C ALA A 76 13.38 -35.70 -3.98
N PHE A 77 14.50 -35.08 -3.59
CA PHE A 77 15.87 -35.60 -3.70
C PHE A 77 16.59 -35.47 -2.36
N ALA A 78 17.40 -36.48 -1.99
CA ALA A 78 18.12 -36.52 -0.72
C ALA A 78 18.95 -35.25 -0.48
N GLN A 79 19.70 -34.79 -1.49
CA GLN A 79 20.56 -33.60 -1.37
C GLN A 79 19.79 -32.31 -1.04
N ASP A 80 18.60 -32.14 -1.64
CA ASP A 80 17.73 -30.99 -1.35
C ASP A 80 17.18 -31.04 0.08
N ILE A 81 16.77 -32.25 0.51
CA ILE A 81 16.26 -32.50 1.86
C ILE A 81 17.37 -32.29 2.91
N ASP A 82 18.61 -32.74 2.63
CA ASP A 82 19.77 -32.51 3.50
C ASP A 82 20.05 -31.00 3.65
N ALA A 83 20.09 -30.25 2.54
CA ALA A 83 20.29 -28.81 2.57
C ALA A 83 19.15 -28.09 3.33
N CYS A 84 17.92 -28.51 3.11
CA CYS A 84 16.76 -27.97 3.83
C CYS A 84 16.90 -28.21 5.33
N TRP A 85 17.18 -29.45 5.75
CA TRP A 85 17.37 -29.77 7.16
C TRP A 85 18.50 -28.94 7.81
N GLU A 86 19.65 -28.87 7.17
CA GLU A 86 20.80 -28.11 7.69
C GLU A 86 20.46 -26.62 7.88
N ALA A 87 19.59 -26.06 7.04
CA ALA A 87 19.15 -24.68 7.17
C ALA A 87 18.09 -24.47 8.27
N VAL A 88 17.13 -25.40 8.45
CA VAL A 88 16.01 -25.21 9.39
C VAL A 88 16.22 -25.85 10.76
N LYS A 89 17.21 -26.73 10.96
CA LYS A 89 17.39 -27.53 12.18
C LYS A 89 17.56 -26.74 13.48
N GLU A 90 17.94 -25.46 13.39
CA GLU A 90 18.10 -24.57 14.54
C GLU A 90 16.81 -23.84 14.93
N ALA A 91 15.73 -24.00 14.16
CA ALA A 91 14.41 -23.46 14.51
C ALA A 91 13.83 -24.18 15.72
N THR A 92 12.97 -23.50 16.47
CA THR A 92 12.23 -24.11 17.61
C THR A 92 11.36 -25.27 17.14
N ASN A 93 10.70 -25.11 15.99
CA ASN A 93 9.82 -26.10 15.37
C ASN A 93 10.15 -26.21 13.88
N PRO A 94 11.18 -26.98 13.49
CA PRO A 94 11.57 -27.10 12.08
C PRO A 94 10.59 -27.98 11.30
N ARG A 95 10.31 -27.58 10.04
CA ARG A 95 9.52 -28.35 9.08
C ARG A 95 10.30 -28.55 7.79
N ILE A 96 10.28 -29.75 7.24
CA ILE A 96 10.73 -30.01 5.88
C ILE A 96 9.51 -30.06 4.98
N HIS A 97 9.45 -29.17 3.99
CA HIS A 97 8.42 -29.16 2.96
C HIS A 97 9.00 -29.75 1.68
N THR A 98 8.56 -30.94 1.28
CA THR A 98 9.02 -31.58 0.04
C THR A 98 7.89 -31.74 -0.97
N PHE A 99 8.22 -31.71 -2.25
CA PHE A 99 7.23 -31.75 -3.31
C PHE A 99 7.68 -32.57 -4.53
N ILE A 100 6.70 -33.06 -5.27
CA ILE A 100 6.88 -33.67 -6.59
C ILE A 100 5.62 -33.46 -7.42
N SER A 101 5.77 -33.34 -8.76
CA SER A 101 4.62 -33.19 -9.66
C SER A 101 3.81 -34.46 -9.77
N THR A 102 2.48 -34.32 -9.86
CA THR A 102 1.54 -35.45 -9.98
C THR A 102 0.67 -35.41 -11.25
N SER A 103 0.66 -34.28 -11.97
CA SER A 103 -0.14 -34.19 -13.21
C SER A 103 0.53 -34.90 -14.38
N ASP A 104 -0.24 -35.56 -15.22
CA ASP A 104 0.24 -36.26 -16.41
C ASP A 104 1.00 -35.33 -17.36
N ILE A 105 0.65 -34.05 -17.40
CA ILE A 105 1.36 -33.02 -18.18
C ILE A 105 2.80 -32.90 -17.70
N HIS A 106 3.01 -32.76 -16.40
CA HIS A 106 4.35 -32.63 -15.82
C HIS A 106 5.12 -33.96 -15.87
N LEU A 107 4.46 -35.06 -15.56
CA LEU A 107 5.07 -36.40 -15.64
C LEU A 107 5.64 -36.66 -17.03
N LYS A 108 4.86 -36.38 -18.07
CA LYS A 108 5.23 -36.62 -19.47
C LYS A 108 6.30 -35.66 -19.99
N HIS A 109 6.10 -34.34 -19.76
CA HIS A 109 6.89 -33.32 -20.45
C HIS A 109 8.07 -32.81 -19.63
N GLN A 110 7.94 -32.75 -18.31
CA GLN A 110 8.98 -32.20 -17.41
C GLN A 110 9.81 -33.33 -16.79
N MET A 111 9.16 -34.31 -16.16
CA MET A 111 9.86 -35.36 -15.40
C MET A 111 10.25 -36.55 -16.26
N ARG A 112 9.50 -36.88 -17.30
CA ARG A 112 9.65 -38.07 -18.15
C ARG A 112 9.67 -39.37 -17.36
N LYS A 113 8.68 -39.49 -16.45
CA LYS A 113 8.53 -40.62 -15.52
C LYS A 113 7.09 -41.13 -15.53
N SER A 114 6.94 -42.42 -15.16
CA SER A 114 5.62 -43.01 -14.94
C SER A 114 5.02 -42.57 -13.61
N ARG A 115 3.70 -42.78 -13.43
CA ARG A 115 3.01 -42.52 -12.16
C ARG A 115 3.57 -43.37 -11.02
N GLU A 116 3.95 -44.63 -11.31
CA GLU A 116 4.56 -45.56 -10.35
C GLU A 116 5.92 -45.07 -9.87
N GLU A 117 6.80 -44.67 -10.78
CA GLU A 117 8.12 -44.11 -10.44
C GLU A 117 7.99 -42.86 -9.55
N VAL A 118 7.04 -41.96 -9.87
CA VAL A 118 6.81 -40.74 -9.10
C VAL A 118 6.22 -41.06 -7.71
N LEU A 119 5.34 -42.03 -7.62
CA LEU A 119 4.85 -42.52 -6.32
C LEU A 119 5.98 -43.07 -5.44
N GLU A 120 6.87 -43.88 -6.02
CA GLU A 120 8.05 -44.41 -5.31
C GLU A 120 8.96 -43.28 -4.82
N MET A 121 9.24 -42.26 -5.68
CA MET A 121 10.03 -41.10 -5.34
C MET A 121 9.40 -40.28 -4.21
N ALA A 122 8.10 -40.05 -4.25
CA ALA A 122 7.36 -39.33 -3.22
C ALA A 122 7.49 -40.03 -1.84
N VAL A 123 7.27 -41.35 -1.80
CA VAL A 123 7.40 -42.17 -0.59
C VAL A 123 8.85 -42.17 -0.08
N ALA A 124 9.82 -42.32 -0.97
CA ALA A 124 11.24 -42.30 -0.59
C ALA A 124 11.65 -40.94 0.01
N ALA A 125 11.23 -39.82 -0.61
CA ALA A 125 11.52 -38.48 -0.14
C ALA A 125 10.95 -38.22 1.26
N VAL A 126 9.67 -38.55 1.48
CA VAL A 126 9.05 -38.40 2.81
C VAL A 126 9.73 -39.28 3.87
N LYS A 127 10.00 -40.54 3.55
CA LYS A 127 10.76 -41.42 4.48
C LYS A 127 12.14 -40.87 4.78
N TYR A 128 12.80 -40.27 3.81
CA TYR A 128 14.12 -39.67 4.00
C TYR A 128 14.03 -38.42 4.90
N ALA A 129 13.07 -37.51 4.65
CA ALA A 129 12.84 -36.33 5.48
C ALA A 129 12.48 -36.70 6.94
N CYS A 130 11.70 -37.78 7.15
CA CYS A 130 11.33 -38.27 8.46
C CYS A 130 12.53 -38.80 9.29
N ARG A 131 13.72 -38.95 8.71
CA ARG A 131 14.96 -39.26 9.49
C ARG A 131 15.41 -38.06 10.31
N TYR A 132 15.06 -36.85 9.90
CA TYR A 132 15.46 -35.59 10.50
C TYR A 132 14.40 -35.01 11.44
N THR A 133 13.13 -35.01 11.02
CA THR A 133 12.01 -34.47 11.79
C THR A 133 10.73 -35.24 11.52
N SER A 134 9.84 -35.30 12.52
CA SER A 134 8.49 -35.83 12.34
C SER A 134 7.54 -34.82 11.68
N ASN A 135 7.95 -33.56 11.54
CA ASN A 135 7.13 -32.49 10.94
C ASN A 135 7.47 -32.35 9.45
N VAL A 136 6.84 -33.17 8.64
CA VAL A 136 7.07 -33.23 7.19
C VAL A 136 5.79 -32.89 6.45
N GLU A 137 5.88 -31.86 5.60
CA GLU A 137 4.85 -31.49 4.64
C GLU A 137 5.20 -32.01 3.25
N PHE A 138 4.19 -32.54 2.57
CA PHE A 138 4.31 -33.04 1.21
C PHE A 138 3.31 -32.34 0.28
N SER A 139 3.82 -31.74 -0.80
CA SER A 139 3.01 -31.13 -1.88
C SER A 139 2.96 -32.00 -3.12
N ALA A 140 1.75 -32.29 -3.59
CA ALA A 140 1.51 -32.87 -4.91
C ALA A 140 1.44 -31.75 -5.97
N MET A 141 2.59 -31.30 -6.49
CA MET A 141 2.61 -30.17 -7.40
C MET A 141 1.71 -30.40 -8.63
N ASP A 142 0.93 -29.37 -9.00
CA ASP A 142 -0.07 -29.39 -10.07
C ASP A 142 -1.26 -30.36 -9.81
N ALA A 143 -1.62 -30.52 -8.55
CA ALA A 143 -2.68 -31.44 -8.10
C ALA A 143 -4.05 -31.08 -8.67
N SER A 144 -4.35 -29.80 -8.88
CA SER A 144 -5.63 -29.35 -9.44
C SER A 144 -5.88 -29.89 -10.86
N ARG A 145 -4.82 -30.25 -11.62
CA ARG A 145 -4.87 -30.85 -12.95
C ARG A 145 -4.50 -32.33 -12.98
N SER A 146 -4.25 -32.93 -11.82
CA SER A 146 -3.93 -34.34 -11.69
C SER A 146 -5.19 -35.21 -11.66
N ASP A 147 -5.01 -36.48 -12.01
CA ASP A 147 -6.01 -37.51 -11.76
C ASP A 147 -6.23 -37.67 -10.24
N LEU A 148 -7.49 -37.53 -9.77
CA LEU A 148 -7.77 -37.51 -8.33
C LEU A 148 -7.51 -38.85 -7.65
N ASP A 149 -7.79 -39.96 -8.33
CA ASP A 149 -7.54 -41.30 -7.78
C ASP A 149 -6.03 -41.54 -7.62
N TYR A 150 -5.22 -41.02 -8.54
CA TYR A 150 -3.78 -41.05 -8.40
C TYR A 150 -3.30 -40.17 -7.24
N VAL A 151 -3.87 -38.98 -7.05
CA VAL A 151 -3.56 -38.13 -5.89
C VAL A 151 -3.94 -38.83 -4.59
N VAL A 152 -5.10 -39.51 -4.52
CA VAL A 152 -5.51 -40.32 -3.36
C VAL A 152 -4.47 -41.41 -3.05
N GLN A 153 -3.97 -42.11 -4.09
CA GLN A 153 -2.91 -43.11 -3.92
C GLN A 153 -1.63 -42.50 -3.36
N VAL A 154 -1.15 -41.39 -3.95
CA VAL A 154 0.06 -40.68 -3.49
C VAL A 154 -0.10 -40.23 -2.03
N PHE A 155 -1.17 -39.51 -1.71
CA PHE A 155 -1.40 -39.00 -0.36
C PHE A 155 -1.54 -40.12 0.68
N THR A 156 -2.25 -41.20 0.34
CA THR A 156 -2.34 -42.38 1.20
C THR A 156 -0.95 -42.98 1.49
N ALA A 157 -0.09 -43.05 0.48
CA ALA A 157 1.24 -43.65 0.59
C ALA A 157 2.20 -42.75 1.39
N VAL A 158 2.20 -41.42 1.15
CA VAL A 158 3.09 -40.49 1.86
C VAL A 158 2.69 -40.31 3.32
N ILE A 159 1.38 -40.37 3.67
CA ILE A 159 0.94 -40.45 5.09
C ILE A 159 1.52 -41.71 5.75
N LYS A 160 1.45 -42.86 5.09
CA LYS A 160 2.05 -44.10 5.61
C LYS A 160 3.58 -44.01 5.75
N ALA A 161 4.20 -43.15 4.91
CA ALA A 161 5.64 -42.87 4.97
C ALA A 161 6.04 -41.90 6.10
N GLY A 162 5.08 -41.16 6.67
CA GLY A 162 5.27 -40.25 7.80
C GLY A 162 4.94 -38.79 7.58
N ALA A 163 4.40 -38.40 6.42
CA ALA A 163 3.94 -37.03 6.19
C ALA A 163 2.81 -36.66 7.15
N THR A 164 2.92 -35.51 7.79
CA THR A 164 1.95 -34.97 8.76
C THR A 164 1.10 -33.84 8.18
N THR A 165 1.49 -33.28 7.06
CA THR A 165 0.73 -32.28 6.29
C THR A 165 0.77 -32.64 4.81
N LEU A 166 -0.36 -32.49 4.14
CA LEU A 166 -0.53 -32.76 2.71
C LEU A 166 -1.02 -31.51 2.03
N ASN A 167 -0.29 -31.01 1.07
CA ASN A 167 -0.69 -29.82 0.34
C ASN A 167 -1.18 -30.17 -1.07
N PHE A 168 -2.37 -29.65 -1.41
CA PHE A 168 -3.03 -29.80 -2.72
C PHE A 168 -3.00 -28.47 -3.46
N PRO A 169 -1.98 -28.19 -4.30
CA PRO A 169 -1.83 -26.90 -4.95
C PRO A 169 -2.62 -26.78 -6.27
N ASP A 170 -3.21 -25.61 -6.48
CA ASP A 170 -3.63 -25.09 -7.79
C ASP A 170 -2.47 -24.30 -8.39
N THR A 171 -1.46 -25.02 -8.86
CA THR A 171 -0.15 -24.48 -9.28
C THR A 171 -0.23 -23.48 -10.44
N VAL A 172 -1.23 -23.60 -11.31
CA VAL A 172 -1.41 -22.70 -12.46
C VAL A 172 -2.61 -21.77 -12.33
N GLY A 173 -3.27 -21.75 -11.17
CA GLY A 173 -4.34 -20.81 -10.85
C GLY A 173 -5.56 -20.91 -11.77
N TYR A 174 -5.91 -22.13 -12.23
CA TYR A 174 -6.95 -22.29 -13.23
C TYR A 174 -8.28 -22.85 -12.67
N ALA A 175 -8.26 -23.35 -11.46
CA ALA A 175 -9.45 -23.91 -10.84
C ALA A 175 -10.49 -22.83 -10.47
N ILE A 176 -11.76 -23.22 -10.45
CA ILE A 176 -12.85 -22.39 -9.95
C ILE A 176 -13.32 -22.91 -8.58
N PRO A 177 -13.92 -22.07 -7.71
CA PRO A 177 -14.20 -22.44 -6.31
C PRO A 177 -15.02 -23.70 -6.12
N GLU A 178 -16.08 -23.89 -6.91
CA GLU A 178 -16.96 -25.06 -6.82
C GLU A 178 -16.23 -26.35 -7.18
N GLU A 179 -15.47 -26.34 -8.28
CA GLU A 179 -14.63 -27.45 -8.72
C GLU A 179 -13.55 -27.77 -7.70
N PHE A 180 -12.82 -26.74 -7.21
CA PHE A 180 -11.71 -26.90 -6.27
C PHE A 180 -12.20 -27.44 -4.94
N GLY A 181 -13.27 -26.87 -4.39
CA GLY A 181 -13.92 -27.38 -3.18
C GLY A 181 -14.42 -28.82 -3.33
N GLY A 182 -14.98 -29.17 -4.50
CA GLY A 182 -15.42 -30.53 -4.81
C GLY A 182 -14.24 -31.53 -4.83
N LYS A 183 -13.10 -31.16 -5.39
CA LYS A 183 -11.87 -31.97 -5.35
C LYS A 183 -11.38 -32.21 -3.93
N ILE A 184 -11.37 -31.16 -3.09
CA ILE A 184 -11.00 -31.29 -1.68
C ILE A 184 -11.93 -32.25 -0.94
N LYS A 185 -13.25 -32.09 -1.13
CA LYS A 185 -14.25 -33.01 -0.55
C LYS A 185 -13.97 -34.44 -0.96
N TYR A 186 -13.72 -34.68 -2.24
CA TYR A 186 -13.37 -36.00 -2.76
C TYR A 186 -12.15 -36.60 -2.05
N LEU A 187 -11.08 -35.83 -1.87
CA LEU A 187 -9.86 -36.30 -1.16
C LEU A 187 -10.16 -36.67 0.30
N VAL A 188 -10.93 -35.84 1.00
CA VAL A 188 -11.31 -36.12 2.41
C VAL A 188 -12.13 -37.41 2.52
N GLU A 189 -12.99 -37.70 1.55
CA GLU A 189 -13.86 -38.89 1.54
C GLU A 189 -13.10 -40.18 1.11
N HIS A 190 -12.05 -40.06 0.26
CA HIS A 190 -11.42 -41.24 -0.37
C HIS A 190 -10.01 -41.55 0.16
N ILE A 191 -9.35 -40.67 0.92
CA ILE A 191 -8.08 -40.99 1.55
C ILE A 191 -8.33 -41.71 2.90
N PRO A 192 -8.06 -43.01 3.01
CA PRO A 192 -8.49 -43.78 4.17
C PRO A 192 -7.79 -43.43 5.49
N ASN A 193 -6.62 -42.80 5.41
CA ASN A 193 -5.80 -42.41 6.55
C ASN A 193 -5.67 -40.89 6.71
N ILE A 194 -6.58 -40.09 6.10
CA ILE A 194 -6.53 -38.61 6.11
C ILE A 194 -6.53 -38.03 7.54
N HIS A 195 -7.19 -38.72 8.49
CA HIS A 195 -7.26 -38.32 9.89
C HIS A 195 -5.89 -38.26 10.62
N LYS A 196 -4.82 -38.76 9.98
CA LYS A 196 -3.44 -38.73 10.50
C LYS A 196 -2.64 -37.55 10.00
N ALA A 197 -3.20 -36.73 9.11
CA ALA A 197 -2.51 -35.58 8.53
C ALA A 197 -3.45 -34.37 8.43
N ILE A 198 -2.84 -33.19 8.37
CA ILE A 198 -3.55 -31.93 8.06
C ILE A 198 -3.60 -31.79 6.54
N LEU A 199 -4.79 -31.50 5.99
CA LEU A 199 -4.93 -31.16 4.59
C LEU A 199 -4.73 -29.65 4.42
N SER A 200 -3.84 -29.29 3.50
CA SER A 200 -3.43 -27.94 3.14
C SER A 200 -3.74 -27.65 1.68
N VAL A 201 -3.89 -26.38 1.32
CA VAL A 201 -4.00 -25.92 -0.07
C VAL A 201 -3.09 -24.73 -0.32
N HIS A 202 -2.66 -24.62 -1.58
CA HIS A 202 -1.89 -23.49 -2.13
C HIS A 202 -2.56 -23.07 -3.45
N CYS A 203 -2.97 -21.81 -3.57
CA CYS A 203 -3.71 -21.36 -4.75
C CYS A 203 -3.02 -20.17 -5.41
N HIS A 204 -2.64 -20.33 -6.71
CA HIS A 204 -2.23 -19.22 -7.55
C HIS A 204 -3.43 -18.43 -8.09
N ASN A 205 -3.18 -17.19 -8.50
CA ASN A 205 -4.23 -16.18 -8.75
C ASN A 205 -4.39 -15.81 -10.23
N ASP A 206 -4.03 -16.70 -11.15
CA ASP A 206 -4.02 -16.42 -12.59
C ASP A 206 -5.42 -16.05 -13.14
N LEU A 207 -6.49 -16.62 -12.58
CA LEU A 207 -7.88 -16.25 -12.87
C LEU A 207 -8.47 -15.23 -11.87
N GLY A 208 -7.71 -14.73 -10.89
CA GLY A 208 -8.21 -13.85 -9.84
C GLY A 208 -9.07 -14.56 -8.78
N LEU A 209 -8.93 -15.88 -8.64
CA LEU A 209 -9.81 -16.71 -7.80
C LEU A 209 -9.09 -17.40 -6.63
N ALA A 210 -7.81 -17.10 -6.40
CA ALA A 210 -7.01 -17.80 -5.39
C ALA A 210 -7.63 -17.76 -3.99
N VAL A 211 -8.08 -16.59 -3.53
CA VAL A 211 -8.75 -16.43 -2.23
C VAL A 211 -10.07 -17.19 -2.20
N ALA A 212 -10.87 -17.11 -3.25
CA ALA A 212 -12.16 -17.81 -3.34
C ALA A 212 -11.98 -19.33 -3.33
N ASN A 213 -10.99 -19.86 -4.05
CA ASN A 213 -10.62 -21.28 -4.05
C ASN A 213 -10.15 -21.73 -2.66
N THR A 214 -9.33 -20.93 -1.99
CA THR A 214 -8.86 -21.19 -0.62
C THR A 214 -10.04 -21.28 0.38
N LEU A 215 -10.99 -20.34 0.33
CA LEU A 215 -12.17 -20.36 1.18
C LEU A 215 -13.09 -21.54 0.88
N ALA A 216 -13.26 -21.91 -0.40
CA ALA A 216 -14.01 -23.11 -0.80
C ALA A 216 -13.33 -24.38 -0.27
N ALA A 217 -12.01 -24.47 -0.28
CA ALA A 217 -11.25 -25.58 0.27
C ALA A 217 -11.42 -25.70 1.80
N ILE A 218 -11.32 -24.59 2.54
CA ILE A 218 -11.54 -24.55 4.00
C ILE A 218 -12.92 -25.12 4.34
N SER A 219 -13.95 -24.71 3.60
CA SER A 219 -15.33 -25.17 3.79
C SER A 219 -15.51 -26.66 3.51
N ASN A 220 -14.59 -27.28 2.75
CA ASN A 220 -14.63 -28.71 2.38
C ASN A 220 -13.61 -29.59 3.11
N GLY A 221 -12.97 -29.10 4.19
CA GLY A 221 -12.15 -29.94 5.07
C GLY A 221 -10.70 -29.56 5.21
N VAL A 222 -10.20 -28.58 4.48
CA VAL A 222 -8.84 -28.03 4.64
C VAL A 222 -8.70 -27.33 6.00
N ARG A 223 -7.51 -27.47 6.59
CA ARG A 223 -7.20 -26.85 7.90
C ARG A 223 -5.88 -26.10 7.90
N GLN A 224 -5.07 -26.15 6.84
CA GLN A 224 -3.94 -25.26 6.61
C GLN A 224 -4.08 -24.60 5.24
N VAL A 225 -3.70 -23.34 5.11
CA VAL A 225 -3.70 -22.60 3.84
C VAL A 225 -2.35 -21.90 3.65
N GLU A 226 -1.78 -22.09 2.47
CA GLU A 226 -0.59 -21.37 2.05
C GLU A 226 -0.99 -20.05 1.40
N VAL A 227 -0.43 -18.97 1.92
CA VAL A 227 -0.77 -17.60 1.54
C VAL A 227 0.49 -16.73 1.50
N THR A 228 0.37 -15.56 0.90
CA THR A 228 1.45 -14.56 0.92
C THR A 228 0.92 -13.18 1.28
N ILE A 229 1.77 -12.35 1.89
CA ILE A 229 1.48 -10.93 2.10
C ILE A 229 1.29 -10.26 0.74
N ASN A 230 0.22 -9.49 0.60
CA ASN A 230 -0.18 -8.78 -0.62
C ASN A 230 -0.52 -9.69 -1.80
N GLY A 231 -0.59 -11.00 -1.60
CA GLY A 231 -0.76 -11.96 -2.69
C GLY A 231 0.45 -12.08 -3.61
N LEU A 232 1.66 -11.77 -3.13
CA LEU A 232 2.90 -11.91 -3.90
C LEU A 232 3.11 -13.36 -4.37
N GLY A 233 3.76 -13.56 -5.52
CA GLY A 233 4.07 -14.87 -6.06
C GLY A 233 4.31 -14.84 -7.55
N GLU A 234 4.59 -16.02 -8.10
CA GLU A 234 4.80 -16.17 -9.54
C GLU A 234 3.58 -15.70 -10.35
N ARG A 235 3.80 -15.16 -11.54
CA ARG A 235 2.79 -14.71 -12.52
C ARG A 235 1.81 -13.69 -11.92
N ALA A 236 0.57 -14.10 -11.60
CA ALA A 236 -0.46 -13.25 -11.01
C ALA A 236 -0.50 -13.29 -9.47
N GLY A 237 0.43 -14.03 -8.84
CA GLY A 237 0.58 -14.15 -7.40
C GLY A 237 -0.22 -15.30 -6.78
N ASN A 238 -0.34 -15.25 -5.47
CA ASN A 238 -0.96 -16.27 -4.61
C ASN A 238 -2.24 -15.76 -3.94
N ALA A 239 -2.88 -16.64 -3.19
CA ALA A 239 -3.91 -16.23 -2.24
C ALA A 239 -3.32 -15.24 -1.23
N SER A 240 -3.98 -14.10 -1.06
CA SER A 240 -3.56 -13.01 -0.18
C SER A 240 -3.85 -13.34 1.28
N LEU A 241 -2.85 -13.28 2.17
CA LEU A 241 -3.01 -13.53 3.60
C LEU A 241 -4.11 -12.64 4.19
N GLU A 242 -4.00 -11.34 3.96
CA GLU A 242 -4.93 -10.34 4.49
C GLU A 242 -6.39 -10.59 4.06
N GLU A 243 -6.59 -11.03 2.83
CA GLU A 243 -7.94 -11.26 2.29
C GLU A 243 -8.55 -12.55 2.86
N VAL A 244 -7.77 -13.64 2.94
CA VAL A 244 -8.22 -14.90 3.54
C VAL A 244 -8.55 -14.72 5.02
N VAL A 245 -7.63 -14.12 5.79
CA VAL A 245 -7.78 -13.90 7.23
C VAL A 245 -8.97 -13.00 7.54
N MET A 246 -9.10 -11.88 6.81
CA MET A 246 -10.21 -10.95 7.07
C MET A 246 -11.55 -11.48 6.58
N ALA A 247 -11.60 -12.33 5.54
CA ALA A 247 -12.81 -13.04 5.15
C ALA A 247 -13.28 -13.99 6.27
N LEU A 248 -12.38 -14.78 6.85
CA LEU A 248 -12.71 -15.68 7.97
C LEU A 248 -13.15 -14.91 9.21
N SER A 249 -12.45 -13.82 9.54
CA SER A 249 -12.78 -12.97 10.68
C SER A 249 -14.12 -12.25 10.53
N THR A 250 -14.37 -11.63 9.36
CA THR A 250 -15.56 -10.82 9.11
C THR A 250 -16.80 -11.69 8.95
N ARG A 251 -16.67 -12.90 8.34
CA ARG A 251 -17.75 -13.83 8.08
C ARG A 251 -17.73 -15.04 9.00
N GLY A 252 -17.23 -14.88 10.22
CA GLY A 252 -17.30 -15.90 11.27
C GLY A 252 -18.72 -16.35 11.60
N ASP A 253 -19.73 -15.50 11.31
CA ASP A 253 -21.15 -15.80 11.39
C ASP A 253 -21.57 -16.98 10.49
N LEU A 254 -20.95 -17.10 9.31
CA LEU A 254 -21.26 -18.10 8.29
C LEU A 254 -20.24 -19.24 8.27
N LEU A 255 -18.95 -18.92 8.36
CA LEU A 255 -17.88 -19.86 8.05
C LEU A 255 -17.48 -20.75 9.23
N ASN A 256 -17.74 -20.32 10.47
CA ASN A 256 -17.41 -21.04 11.71
C ASN A 256 -15.94 -21.53 11.80
N PHE A 257 -15.00 -20.71 11.26
CA PHE A 257 -13.56 -20.92 11.32
C PHE A 257 -12.88 -19.71 11.97
N TYR A 258 -11.68 -19.91 12.51
CA TYR A 258 -10.87 -18.84 13.06
C TYR A 258 -9.38 -19.04 12.77
N THR A 259 -8.61 -17.98 12.87
CA THR A 259 -7.15 -17.98 12.85
C THR A 259 -6.63 -17.27 14.09
N ASP A 260 -5.38 -17.53 14.47
CA ASP A 260 -4.73 -16.82 15.59
C ASP A 260 -4.00 -15.54 15.13
N ILE A 261 -4.28 -15.06 13.92
CA ILE A 261 -3.63 -13.88 13.35
C ILE A 261 -3.98 -12.62 14.16
N VAL A 262 -2.96 -11.86 14.54
CA VAL A 262 -3.09 -10.54 15.16
C VAL A 262 -3.31 -9.51 14.05
N THR A 263 -4.56 -9.28 13.68
CA THR A 263 -4.96 -8.55 12.47
C THR A 263 -4.44 -7.11 12.41
N GLN A 264 -4.16 -6.48 13.57
CA GLN A 264 -3.59 -5.13 13.66
C GLN A 264 -2.20 -5.00 13.03
N TYR A 265 -1.49 -6.11 12.83
CA TYR A 265 -0.20 -6.10 12.12
C TYR A 265 -0.32 -6.32 10.61
N ILE A 266 -1.53 -6.54 10.07
CA ILE A 266 -1.74 -6.77 8.62
C ILE A 266 -1.23 -5.58 7.79
N TYR A 267 -1.73 -4.37 8.06
CA TYR A 267 -1.35 -3.20 7.28
C TYR A 267 0.13 -2.82 7.42
N PRO A 268 0.73 -2.78 8.63
CA PRO A 268 2.16 -2.55 8.78
C PRO A 268 3.02 -3.56 8.03
N THR A 269 2.67 -4.86 8.09
CA THR A 269 3.39 -5.93 7.37
C THR A 269 3.26 -5.79 5.86
N SER A 270 2.05 -5.49 5.36
CA SER A 270 1.81 -5.20 3.94
C SER A 270 2.70 -4.06 3.44
N ARG A 271 2.79 -2.96 4.19
CA ARG A 271 3.63 -1.80 3.82
C ARG A 271 5.11 -2.12 3.83
N LEU A 272 5.59 -2.83 4.87
CA LEU A 272 6.98 -3.26 4.94
C LEU A 272 7.35 -4.16 3.76
N THR A 273 6.54 -5.20 3.51
CA THR A 273 6.77 -6.15 2.41
C THR A 273 6.78 -5.44 1.05
N SER A 274 5.82 -4.54 0.80
CA SER A 274 5.80 -3.74 -0.43
C SER A 274 7.05 -2.86 -0.59
N LYS A 275 7.52 -2.26 0.49
CA LYS A 275 8.72 -1.42 0.50
C LYS A 275 9.99 -2.22 0.19
N LEU A 276 10.15 -3.40 0.82
CA LEU A 276 11.35 -4.22 0.70
C LEU A 276 11.38 -4.99 -0.62
N SER A 277 10.25 -5.54 -1.06
CA SER A 277 10.14 -6.25 -2.34
C SER A 277 10.15 -5.33 -3.57
N GLY A 278 9.90 -4.02 -3.39
CA GLY A 278 9.74 -3.08 -4.50
C GLY A 278 8.43 -3.24 -5.28
N VAL A 279 7.54 -4.16 -4.88
CA VAL A 279 6.25 -4.40 -5.54
C VAL A 279 5.17 -3.54 -4.89
N PRO A 280 4.62 -2.53 -5.58
CA PRO A 280 3.65 -1.62 -4.99
C PRO A 280 2.29 -2.30 -4.79
N VAL A 281 1.63 -1.97 -3.68
CA VAL A 281 0.23 -2.38 -3.44
C VAL A 281 -0.70 -1.50 -4.27
N GLN A 282 -1.59 -2.13 -5.04
CA GLN A 282 -2.60 -1.40 -5.82
C GLN A 282 -3.50 -0.57 -4.89
N PRO A 283 -3.84 0.68 -5.25
CA PRO A 283 -4.68 1.53 -4.39
C PRO A 283 -6.03 0.92 -4.01
N ASN A 284 -6.63 0.14 -4.90
CA ASN A 284 -7.92 -0.54 -4.71
C ASN A 284 -7.80 -1.99 -4.22
N LYS A 285 -6.58 -2.44 -3.81
CA LYS A 285 -6.44 -3.77 -3.23
C LYS A 285 -7.29 -3.89 -1.96
N ALA A 286 -8.01 -4.99 -1.85
CA ALA A 286 -8.81 -5.27 -0.65
C ALA A 286 -7.94 -5.22 0.62
N ILE A 287 -8.51 -4.78 1.72
CA ILE A 287 -7.94 -4.72 3.07
C ILE A 287 -6.79 -3.72 3.23
N VAL A 288 -5.78 -3.73 2.38
CA VAL A 288 -4.52 -2.98 2.56
C VAL A 288 -4.27 -1.88 1.50
N GLY A 289 -5.10 -1.77 0.49
CA GLY A 289 -5.00 -0.71 -0.52
C GLY A 289 -5.25 0.67 0.09
N ALA A 290 -4.68 1.72 -0.50
CA ALA A 290 -4.85 3.09 -0.01
C ALA A 290 -6.32 3.55 -0.01
N ASN A 291 -7.15 2.96 -0.89
CA ASN A 291 -8.58 3.25 -1.01
C ASN A 291 -9.47 2.31 -0.21
N ALA A 292 -8.92 1.29 0.47
CA ALA A 292 -9.72 0.25 1.14
C ALA A 292 -10.68 0.82 2.21
N PHE A 293 -10.30 1.96 2.83
CA PHE A 293 -11.10 2.67 3.83
C PHE A 293 -11.27 4.15 3.44
N ALA A 294 -11.41 4.43 2.15
CA ALA A 294 -11.58 5.78 1.63
C ALA A 294 -12.95 5.91 0.96
N HIS A 295 -13.70 6.94 1.33
CA HIS A 295 -15.01 7.24 0.77
C HIS A 295 -15.01 8.61 0.11
N GLU A 296 -15.17 8.69 -1.21
CA GLU A 296 -15.22 9.94 -1.97
C GLU A 296 -16.65 10.40 -2.24
N SER A 297 -17.59 9.46 -2.41
CA SER A 297 -19.00 9.77 -2.67
C SER A 297 -19.65 10.45 -1.46
N GLY A 298 -20.34 11.57 -1.69
CA GLY A 298 -21.02 12.32 -0.63
C GLY A 298 -22.07 11.50 0.14
N ILE A 299 -22.76 10.56 -0.53
CA ILE A 299 -23.72 9.65 0.12
C ILE A 299 -23.01 8.69 1.06
N HIS A 300 -21.87 8.12 0.64
CA HIS A 300 -21.08 7.23 1.48
C HIS A 300 -20.46 8.00 2.66
N GLN A 301 -19.89 9.19 2.42
CA GLN A 301 -19.33 10.04 3.47
C GLN A 301 -20.37 10.40 4.54
N ASP A 302 -21.58 10.80 4.13
CA ASP A 302 -22.67 11.10 5.06
C ASP A 302 -23.11 9.88 5.85
N GLY A 303 -23.16 8.69 5.22
CA GLY A 303 -23.46 7.43 5.90
C GLY A 303 -22.41 7.09 6.95
N VAL A 304 -21.13 7.06 6.58
CA VAL A 304 -20.01 6.73 7.49
C VAL A 304 -19.90 7.72 8.66
N LEU A 305 -20.14 9.02 8.43
CA LEU A 305 -20.14 10.03 9.49
C LEU A 305 -21.28 9.82 10.50
N LYS A 306 -22.39 9.25 10.08
CA LYS A 306 -23.52 8.92 10.97
C LYS A 306 -23.29 7.60 11.70
N ASP A 307 -22.87 6.58 10.98
CA ASP A 307 -22.51 5.26 11.48
C ASP A 307 -21.61 4.54 10.46
N ALA A 308 -20.38 4.20 10.86
CA ALA A 308 -19.40 3.55 9.98
C ALA A 308 -19.93 2.22 9.40
N SER A 309 -20.75 1.49 10.15
CA SER A 309 -21.33 0.20 9.69
C SER A 309 -22.23 0.29 8.46
N THR A 310 -22.64 1.51 8.06
CA THR A 310 -23.44 1.72 6.84
C THR A 310 -22.70 1.36 5.57
N PHE A 311 -21.36 1.51 5.55
CA PHE A 311 -20.50 1.24 4.39
C PHE A 311 -19.19 0.53 4.72
N GLU A 312 -18.90 0.24 5.98
CA GLU A 312 -17.69 -0.45 6.42
C GLU A 312 -18.05 -1.79 7.08
N ILE A 313 -17.54 -2.89 6.53
CA ILE A 313 -17.70 -4.25 7.08
C ILE A 313 -16.69 -4.57 8.19
N MET A 314 -15.68 -3.73 8.35
CA MET A 314 -14.62 -3.78 9.36
C MET A 314 -14.08 -2.37 9.59
N THR A 315 -13.53 -2.09 10.77
CA THR A 315 -12.92 -0.79 11.05
C THR A 315 -11.46 -0.74 10.57
N PRO A 316 -10.93 0.44 10.18
CA PRO A 316 -9.52 0.59 9.82
C PRO A 316 -8.56 0.08 10.89
N THR A 317 -8.89 0.32 12.15
CA THR A 317 -8.07 -0.10 13.30
C THR A 317 -7.96 -1.61 13.44
N THR A 318 -8.96 -2.37 12.95
CA THR A 318 -8.93 -3.83 12.94
C THR A 318 -7.72 -4.38 12.18
N VAL A 319 -7.28 -3.69 11.13
CA VAL A 319 -6.15 -4.10 10.29
C VAL A 319 -4.88 -3.26 10.53
N GLY A 320 -4.89 -2.37 11.53
CA GLY A 320 -3.73 -1.55 11.90
C GLY A 320 -3.63 -0.19 11.19
N ILE A 321 -4.71 0.27 10.56
CA ILE A 321 -4.81 1.63 10.00
C ILE A 321 -5.40 2.54 11.08
N LYS A 322 -4.74 3.67 11.35
CA LYS A 322 -5.10 4.53 12.49
C LYS A 322 -6.46 5.23 12.33
N LYS A 323 -6.86 5.61 11.12
CA LYS A 323 -8.11 6.35 10.85
C LYS A 323 -8.53 6.17 9.39
N SER A 324 -9.84 6.12 9.12
CA SER A 324 -10.40 6.23 7.75
C SER A 324 -10.04 7.56 7.14
N THR A 325 -9.75 7.59 5.84
CA THR A 325 -9.52 8.82 5.10
C THR A 325 -10.78 9.22 4.35
N LEU A 326 -11.22 10.45 4.55
CA LEU A 326 -12.28 11.06 3.75
C LEU A 326 -11.64 12.04 2.75
N PRO A 327 -11.12 11.54 1.61
CA PRO A 327 -10.54 12.43 0.60
C PRO A 327 -11.62 13.36 0.07
N LEU A 328 -11.29 14.66 0.01
CA LEU A 328 -12.20 15.64 -0.57
C LEU A 328 -11.97 15.71 -2.08
N GLY A 329 -13.05 15.52 -2.84
CA GLY A 329 -13.09 15.57 -4.30
C GLY A 329 -14.38 16.19 -4.82
N LYS A 330 -14.54 16.19 -6.14
CA LYS A 330 -15.73 16.79 -6.78
C LYS A 330 -17.07 16.18 -6.33
N LEU A 331 -17.07 14.95 -5.84
CA LEU A 331 -18.26 14.24 -5.36
C LEU A 331 -18.54 14.45 -3.86
N SER A 332 -17.60 15.05 -3.12
CA SER A 332 -17.76 15.28 -1.68
C SER A 332 -18.90 16.26 -1.39
N GLY A 333 -19.69 15.92 -0.37
CA GLY A 333 -20.79 16.72 0.12
C GLY A 333 -20.34 17.87 1.03
N ARG A 334 -21.25 18.85 1.24
CA ARG A 334 -21.00 20.02 2.10
C ARG A 334 -20.69 19.64 3.56
N HIS A 335 -21.27 18.54 4.07
CA HIS A 335 -21.08 18.07 5.43
C HIS A 335 -19.65 17.59 5.67
N ALA A 336 -19.16 16.69 4.82
CA ALA A 336 -17.78 16.19 4.89
C ALA A 336 -16.75 17.33 4.71
N PHE A 337 -17.04 18.29 3.84
CA PHE A 337 -16.21 19.48 3.67
C PHE A 337 -16.15 20.34 4.95
N LYS A 338 -17.31 20.56 5.61
CA LYS A 338 -17.40 21.28 6.88
C LYS A 338 -16.60 20.61 7.99
N ASP A 339 -16.72 19.27 8.12
CA ASP A 339 -16.01 18.51 9.15
C ASP A 339 -14.50 18.50 8.91
N LYS A 340 -14.07 18.35 7.66
CA LYS A 340 -12.65 18.47 7.31
C LYS A 340 -12.07 19.84 7.67
N LEU A 341 -12.79 20.93 7.38
CA LEU A 341 -12.37 22.27 7.77
C LEU A 341 -12.30 22.44 9.29
N ARG A 342 -13.25 21.85 10.06
CA ARG A 342 -13.21 21.86 11.52
C ARG A 342 -12.01 21.09 12.08
N ASP A 343 -11.70 19.92 11.53
CA ASP A 343 -10.51 19.13 11.88
C ASP A 343 -9.22 19.93 11.65
N MET A 344 -9.22 20.83 10.66
CA MET A 344 -8.13 21.76 10.37
C MET A 344 -8.17 23.06 11.21
N GLY A 345 -9.14 23.20 12.12
CA GLY A 345 -9.29 24.36 13.01
C GLY A 345 -10.09 25.54 12.43
N PHE A 346 -10.76 25.38 11.30
CA PHE A 346 -11.58 26.44 10.70
C PHE A 346 -13.06 26.31 11.09
N TYR A 347 -13.60 27.31 11.75
CA TYR A 347 -15.00 27.38 12.16
C TYR A 347 -15.71 28.48 11.34
N LEU A 348 -16.41 28.08 10.27
CA LEU A 348 -17.09 28.98 9.36
C LEU A 348 -18.60 29.02 9.67
N ASN A 349 -19.21 30.19 9.52
CA ASN A 349 -20.67 30.29 9.49
C ASN A 349 -21.24 29.73 8.17
N ASP A 350 -22.57 29.60 8.06
CA ASP A 350 -23.19 28.95 6.90
C ASP A 350 -23.00 29.69 5.57
N GLU A 351 -22.92 31.04 5.60
CA GLU A 351 -22.67 31.85 4.39
C GLU A 351 -21.22 31.71 3.94
N GLU A 352 -20.26 31.79 4.85
CA GLU A 352 -18.84 31.58 4.58
C GLU A 352 -18.59 30.18 4.04
N LEU A 353 -19.14 29.17 4.73
CA LEU A 353 -19.03 27.77 4.32
C LEU A 353 -19.57 27.55 2.89
N ASN A 354 -20.72 28.15 2.54
CA ASN A 354 -21.29 28.04 1.20
C ASN A 354 -20.38 28.66 0.13
N ARG A 355 -19.79 29.83 0.41
CA ARG A 355 -18.86 30.48 -0.53
C ARG A 355 -17.62 29.61 -0.76
N VAL A 356 -16.96 29.19 0.32
CA VAL A 356 -15.75 28.36 0.25
C VAL A 356 -16.06 27.02 -0.41
N PHE A 357 -17.22 26.41 -0.09
CA PHE A 357 -17.64 25.14 -0.71
C PHE A 357 -17.85 25.26 -2.22
N ASN A 358 -18.48 26.33 -2.71
CA ASN A 358 -18.66 26.55 -4.14
C ASN A 358 -17.32 26.71 -4.86
N ARG A 359 -16.37 27.40 -4.25
CA ARG A 359 -15.00 27.52 -4.78
C ARG A 359 -14.26 26.19 -4.75
N PHE A 360 -14.41 25.43 -3.66
CA PHE A 360 -13.88 24.07 -3.56
C PHE A 360 -14.40 23.17 -4.69
N LYS A 361 -15.71 23.18 -4.97
CA LYS A 361 -16.29 22.42 -6.08
C LYS A 361 -15.66 22.80 -7.42
N SER A 362 -15.51 24.09 -7.69
CA SER A 362 -14.87 24.59 -8.91
C SER A 362 -13.39 24.19 -9.01
N LEU A 363 -12.68 24.13 -7.89
CA LEU A 363 -11.30 23.64 -7.82
C LEU A 363 -11.25 22.13 -8.07
N ALA A 364 -12.09 21.35 -7.41
CA ALA A 364 -12.16 19.90 -7.51
C ALA A 364 -12.59 19.40 -8.90
N ASP A 365 -13.31 20.22 -9.70
CA ASP A 365 -13.62 19.92 -11.09
C ASP A 365 -12.37 20.01 -12.00
N ARG A 366 -11.36 20.80 -11.60
CA ARG A 366 -10.15 21.07 -12.40
C ARG A 366 -8.93 20.32 -11.90
N LYS A 367 -8.90 19.98 -10.62
CA LYS A 367 -7.76 19.37 -9.94
C LYS A 367 -8.09 17.94 -9.51
N LYS A 368 -7.30 16.96 -9.98
CA LYS A 368 -7.53 15.53 -9.70
C LYS A 368 -7.45 15.18 -8.20
N THR A 369 -6.60 15.87 -7.45
CA THR A 369 -6.42 15.67 -6.00
C THR A 369 -6.40 17.04 -5.33
N VAL A 370 -7.26 17.25 -4.34
CA VAL A 370 -7.30 18.45 -3.51
C VAL A 370 -6.56 18.16 -2.22
N PHE A 371 -5.56 18.98 -1.91
CA PHE A 371 -4.74 18.85 -0.70
C PHE A 371 -5.23 19.82 0.38
N ASP A 372 -4.78 19.60 1.62
CA ASP A 372 -5.14 20.44 2.76
C ASP A 372 -4.71 21.90 2.56
N GLU A 373 -3.57 22.13 1.89
CA GLU A 373 -3.09 23.47 1.53
C GLU A 373 -4.03 24.21 0.57
N ASP A 374 -4.69 23.48 -0.33
CA ASP A 374 -5.69 24.07 -1.21
C ASP A 374 -6.90 24.56 -0.41
N LEU A 375 -7.33 23.78 0.57
CA LEU A 375 -8.45 24.15 1.45
C LEU A 375 -8.12 25.37 2.30
N ILE A 376 -6.92 25.42 2.88
CA ILE A 376 -6.43 26.59 3.62
C ILE A 376 -6.47 27.83 2.72
N SER A 377 -5.92 27.73 1.52
CA SER A 377 -5.89 28.85 0.56
C SER A 377 -7.31 29.33 0.18
N LEU A 378 -8.27 28.40 0.04
CA LEU A 378 -9.66 28.75 -0.24
C LEU A 378 -10.30 29.50 0.93
N VAL A 379 -10.13 29.03 2.17
CA VAL A 379 -10.67 29.69 3.35
C VAL A 379 -10.01 31.07 3.54
N GLU A 380 -8.70 31.15 3.42
CA GLU A 380 -7.97 32.41 3.50
C GLU A 380 -8.50 33.42 2.48
N THR A 381 -8.67 32.99 1.24
CA THR A 381 -9.10 33.88 0.14
C THR A 381 -10.55 34.35 0.32
N GLU A 382 -11.47 33.47 0.67
CA GLU A 382 -12.92 33.75 0.66
C GLU A 382 -13.44 34.30 2.00
N VAL A 383 -12.70 34.10 3.09
CA VAL A 383 -13.14 34.49 4.45
C VAL A 383 -12.20 35.49 5.09
N ILE A 384 -10.91 35.16 5.18
CA ILE A 384 -9.96 35.97 5.96
C ILE A 384 -9.55 37.23 5.19
N TYR A 385 -9.30 37.08 3.87
CA TYR A 385 -8.72 38.17 3.05
C TYR A 385 -9.69 38.84 2.10
N LYS A 386 -11.01 38.63 2.24
CA LYS A 386 -12.03 39.22 1.37
C LYS A 386 -12.00 40.75 1.31
N SER A 387 -11.45 41.39 2.34
CA SER A 387 -11.39 42.84 2.49
C SER A 387 -10.00 43.36 2.87
N VAL A 388 -8.90 42.65 2.46
CA VAL A 388 -7.57 43.19 2.67
C VAL A 388 -7.37 44.45 1.82
N PRO A 389 -7.08 45.59 2.45
CA PRO A 389 -6.80 46.81 1.70
C PRO A 389 -5.55 46.64 0.82
N GLU A 390 -5.58 47.19 -0.38
CA GLU A 390 -4.41 47.24 -1.27
C GLU A 390 -3.45 48.35 -0.78
N HIS A 391 -2.62 48.02 0.21
CA HIS A 391 -1.57 48.91 0.68
C HIS A 391 -0.44 49.06 -0.35
N PHE A 392 -0.08 47.95 -1.01
CA PHE A 392 0.88 47.88 -2.09
C PHE A 392 0.19 47.60 -3.42
N LYS A 393 0.56 48.36 -4.49
CA LYS A 393 0.00 48.20 -5.85
C LYS A 393 1.09 48.34 -6.89
N LEU A 394 1.16 47.37 -7.83
CA LEU A 394 2.07 47.45 -8.96
C LEU A 394 1.64 48.55 -9.92
N VAL A 395 2.55 49.49 -10.22
CA VAL A 395 2.31 50.58 -11.19
C VAL A 395 3.03 50.30 -12.49
N GLU A 396 4.29 49.92 -12.44
CA GLU A 396 5.10 49.62 -13.61
C GLU A 396 6.10 48.49 -13.32
N LEU A 397 6.24 47.60 -14.29
CA LEU A 397 7.19 46.52 -14.26
C LEU A 397 7.89 46.43 -15.63
N VAL A 398 9.20 46.59 -15.66
CA VAL A 398 10.04 46.36 -16.83
C VAL A 398 11.09 45.33 -16.47
N VAL A 399 11.11 44.23 -17.22
CA VAL A 399 12.06 43.12 -16.97
C VAL A 399 12.90 42.89 -18.21
N LEU A 400 14.21 42.87 -18.03
CA LEU A 400 15.20 42.50 -19.05
C LEU A 400 15.73 41.11 -18.71
N ALA A 401 15.53 40.14 -19.59
CA ALA A 401 16.06 38.81 -19.45
C ALA A 401 16.44 38.24 -20.82
N GLY A 402 17.51 37.42 -20.85
CA GLY A 402 18.00 36.79 -22.07
C GLY A 402 19.30 36.04 -21.81
N THR A 403 19.76 35.27 -22.80
CA THR A 403 20.94 34.42 -22.68
C THR A 403 22.24 35.19 -22.58
N MET A 404 22.25 36.47 -22.99
CA MET A 404 23.44 37.33 -23.04
C MET A 404 23.44 38.48 -22.01
N ALA A 405 22.35 38.66 -21.27
CA ALA A 405 22.17 39.73 -20.29
C ALA A 405 21.87 39.14 -18.89
N ARG A 406 22.46 39.74 -17.86
CA ARG A 406 22.01 39.40 -16.49
C ARG A 406 20.55 39.85 -16.31
N PRO A 407 19.69 38.96 -15.79
CA PRO A 407 18.29 39.32 -15.53
C PRO A 407 18.21 40.55 -14.61
N SER A 408 17.40 41.52 -14.99
CA SER A 408 17.14 42.70 -14.18
C SER A 408 15.65 43.07 -14.22
N ALA A 409 15.17 43.65 -13.14
CA ALA A 409 13.83 44.20 -13.05
C ALA A 409 13.89 45.67 -12.60
N ASN A 410 13.06 46.48 -13.22
CA ASN A 410 12.78 47.86 -12.81
C ASN A 410 11.31 47.93 -12.39
N VAL A 411 11.06 48.26 -11.14
CA VAL A 411 9.72 48.24 -10.53
C VAL A 411 9.38 49.61 -10.00
N LYS A 412 8.14 50.05 -10.29
CA LYS A 412 7.51 51.19 -9.65
C LYS A 412 6.19 50.75 -9.06
N MET A 413 5.96 51.10 -7.81
CA MET A 413 4.73 50.69 -7.11
C MET A 413 4.18 51.83 -6.27
N GLU A 414 2.95 51.66 -5.84
CA GLU A 414 2.31 52.51 -4.83
C GLU A 414 2.40 51.77 -3.48
N ALA A 415 2.76 52.47 -2.41
CA ALA A 415 2.81 51.98 -1.04
C ALA A 415 2.11 53.01 -0.13
N GLY A 416 1.03 52.61 0.52
CA GLY A 416 0.25 53.50 1.39
C GLY A 416 -0.27 54.79 0.71
N GLY A 417 -0.61 54.72 -0.57
CA GLY A 417 -1.09 55.87 -1.36
C GLY A 417 0.03 56.74 -1.96
N HIS A 418 1.29 56.41 -1.73
CA HIS A 418 2.43 57.15 -2.28
C HIS A 418 3.20 56.34 -3.33
N LEU A 419 3.62 56.99 -4.42
CA LEU A 419 4.45 56.36 -5.43
C LEU A 419 5.87 56.15 -4.90
N VAL A 420 6.39 54.93 -5.00
CA VAL A 420 7.74 54.53 -4.64
C VAL A 420 8.47 53.92 -5.84
N GLY A 421 9.76 54.18 -5.95
CA GLY A 421 10.57 53.79 -7.10
C GLY A 421 10.60 54.91 -8.22
N PRO A 422 11.08 54.58 -9.44
CA PRO A 422 11.48 53.24 -9.88
C PRO A 422 12.78 52.73 -9.18
N TYR A 423 12.82 51.43 -8.95
CA TYR A 423 13.99 50.77 -8.41
C TYR A 423 14.44 49.60 -9.30
N SER A 424 15.73 49.59 -9.66
CA SER A 424 16.28 48.59 -10.56
C SER A 424 17.25 47.69 -9.82
N VAL A 425 17.13 46.37 -10.02
CA VAL A 425 18.03 45.40 -9.38
C VAL A 425 18.28 44.19 -10.31
N LEU A 426 19.44 43.58 -10.14
CA LEU A 426 19.82 42.33 -10.79
C LEU A 426 19.36 41.13 -9.97
N GLY A 427 18.98 40.04 -10.67
CA GLY A 427 18.63 38.76 -10.05
C GLY A 427 19.29 37.58 -10.73
N ASP A 428 19.11 36.38 -10.13
CA ASP A 428 19.53 35.11 -10.72
C ASP A 428 18.58 34.67 -11.85
N GLY A 429 17.38 35.24 -11.85
CA GLY A 429 16.34 35.07 -12.88
C GLY A 429 15.44 36.28 -12.92
N PRO A 430 14.55 36.40 -13.96
CA PRO A 430 13.63 37.51 -14.11
C PRO A 430 12.65 37.65 -12.93
N ILE A 431 12.17 36.54 -12.38
CA ILE A 431 11.26 36.51 -11.22
C ILE A 431 12.01 36.93 -9.95
N ASP A 432 13.25 36.42 -9.74
CA ASP A 432 14.08 36.78 -8.59
C ASP A 432 14.39 38.28 -8.59
N ALA A 433 14.79 38.85 -9.74
CA ALA A 433 14.99 40.30 -9.87
C ALA A 433 13.72 41.08 -9.52
N THR A 434 12.56 40.63 -10.00
CA THR A 434 11.25 41.25 -9.73
C THR A 434 10.95 41.25 -8.23
N TYR A 435 11.10 40.09 -7.58
CA TYR A 435 10.82 39.95 -6.14
C TYR A 435 11.78 40.78 -5.29
N LYS A 436 13.07 40.80 -5.61
CA LYS A 436 14.06 41.65 -4.92
C LYS A 436 13.68 43.14 -5.03
N ALA A 437 13.27 43.60 -6.21
CA ALA A 437 12.82 44.99 -6.39
C ALA A 437 11.58 45.32 -5.56
N ILE A 438 10.56 44.47 -5.59
CA ILE A 438 9.32 44.66 -4.84
C ILE A 438 9.60 44.63 -3.33
N THR A 439 10.40 43.66 -2.84
CA THR A 439 10.76 43.54 -1.42
C THR A 439 11.46 44.78 -0.91
N HIS A 440 12.40 45.32 -1.70
CA HIS A 440 13.10 46.57 -1.37
C HIS A 440 12.15 47.75 -1.27
N LEU A 441 11.28 47.95 -2.28
CA LEU A 441 10.33 49.06 -2.30
C LEU A 441 9.27 48.97 -1.22
N ALA A 442 8.85 47.75 -0.85
CA ALA A 442 7.91 47.50 0.23
C ALA A 442 8.52 47.62 1.64
N GLY A 443 9.86 47.65 1.73
CA GLY A 443 10.56 47.65 3.03
C GLY A 443 10.30 46.35 3.84
N SER A 444 9.93 45.27 3.15
CA SER A 444 9.61 43.98 3.79
C SER A 444 10.86 43.10 3.97
N LYS A 445 10.83 42.23 4.98
CA LYS A 445 11.87 41.22 5.22
C LYS A 445 11.34 39.80 4.96
N CYS A 446 10.27 39.69 4.16
CA CYS A 446 9.62 38.43 3.91
C CYS A 446 10.54 37.43 3.16
N THR A 447 10.35 36.17 3.47
CA THR A 447 11.01 35.03 2.80
C THR A 447 10.00 34.31 1.94
N LEU A 448 10.40 33.96 0.70
CA LEU A 448 9.60 33.14 -0.20
C LEU A 448 9.79 31.67 0.17
N LEU A 449 8.75 31.02 0.71
CA LEU A 449 8.77 29.60 1.10
C LEU A 449 8.41 28.68 -0.06
N LYS A 450 7.48 29.10 -0.95
CA LYS A 450 7.01 28.28 -2.07
C LYS A 450 6.60 29.18 -3.24
N PHE A 451 6.90 28.68 -4.44
CA PHE A 451 6.51 29.29 -5.71
C PHE A 451 5.91 28.21 -6.61
N ALA A 452 4.72 28.46 -7.17
CA ALA A 452 4.04 27.53 -8.07
C ALA A 452 3.40 28.31 -9.22
N VAL A 453 3.51 27.74 -10.42
CA VAL A 453 2.90 28.27 -11.63
C VAL A 453 1.98 27.20 -12.20
N SER A 454 0.76 27.59 -12.54
CA SER A 454 -0.23 26.74 -13.21
C SER A 454 -0.84 27.48 -14.41
N SER A 455 -1.24 26.74 -15.44
CA SER A 455 -1.96 27.28 -16.58
C SER A 455 -3.47 27.14 -16.32
N ILE A 456 -4.22 28.23 -16.49
CA ILE A 456 -5.68 28.22 -16.32
C ILE A 456 -6.37 27.85 -17.65
N THR A 457 -5.80 28.25 -18.80
CA THR A 457 -6.35 28.01 -20.13
C THR A 457 -5.31 27.38 -21.06
N GLY A 458 -5.73 26.78 -22.16
CA GLY A 458 -4.82 26.24 -23.20
C GLY A 458 -4.60 27.27 -24.32
N GLY A 459 -3.46 27.14 -25.04
CA GLY A 459 -3.10 28.00 -26.16
C GLY A 459 -1.93 28.93 -25.86
N THR A 460 -1.47 29.68 -26.85
CA THR A 460 -0.34 30.62 -26.76
C THR A 460 -0.66 31.90 -25.96
N ASP A 461 -1.94 32.17 -25.70
CA ASP A 461 -2.49 33.26 -24.90
C ASP A 461 -3.06 32.78 -23.55
N ALA A 462 -2.63 31.60 -23.12
CA ALA A 462 -3.06 30.99 -21.85
C ALA A 462 -2.74 31.90 -20.66
N GLN A 463 -3.73 32.11 -19.79
CA GLN A 463 -3.52 32.81 -18.53
C GLN A 463 -2.69 31.92 -17.57
N GLY A 464 -1.56 32.47 -17.13
CA GLY A 464 -0.74 31.88 -16.07
C GLY A 464 -1.27 32.30 -14.70
N GLU A 465 -1.53 31.33 -13.83
CA GLU A 465 -1.77 31.57 -12.41
C GLU A 465 -0.49 31.30 -11.63
N VAL A 466 -0.11 32.24 -10.80
CA VAL A 466 1.03 32.12 -9.89
C VAL A 466 0.54 32.18 -8.47
N ALA A 467 0.99 31.23 -7.66
CA ALA A 467 0.80 31.20 -6.22
C ALA A 467 2.15 31.25 -5.51
N VAL A 468 2.27 32.15 -4.53
CA VAL A 468 3.47 32.31 -3.69
C VAL A 468 3.11 32.09 -2.22
N ARG A 469 4.00 31.51 -1.46
CA ARG A 469 3.89 31.42 0.00
C ARG A 469 5.01 32.26 0.61
N LEU A 470 4.64 33.28 1.38
CA LEU A 470 5.54 34.23 1.99
C LEU A 470 5.49 34.10 3.50
N GLU A 471 6.65 34.27 4.13
CA GLU A 471 6.78 34.28 5.59
C GLU A 471 7.47 35.57 6.05
N GLU A 472 6.97 36.21 7.09
CA GLU A 472 7.60 37.32 7.77
C GLU A 472 7.19 37.36 9.26
N ASP A 473 8.14 37.42 10.16
CA ASP A 473 7.95 37.48 11.62
C ASP A 473 7.08 36.30 12.16
N GLY A 474 7.24 35.10 11.59
CA GLY A 474 6.49 33.90 11.95
C GLY A 474 5.04 33.89 11.44
N ARG A 475 4.68 34.81 10.56
CA ARG A 475 3.40 34.83 9.86
C ARG A 475 3.57 34.32 8.44
N VAL A 476 2.79 33.34 8.06
CA VAL A 476 2.82 32.73 6.73
C VAL A 476 1.53 33.05 5.98
N VAL A 477 1.66 33.57 4.76
CA VAL A 477 0.52 33.90 3.89
C VAL A 477 0.69 33.33 2.49
N THR A 478 -0.40 33.13 1.79
CA THR A 478 -0.41 32.78 0.35
C THR A 478 -0.84 33.99 -0.47
N GLY A 479 -0.05 34.36 -1.48
CA GLY A 479 -0.42 35.38 -2.47
C GLY A 479 -0.74 34.74 -3.81
N GLN A 480 -1.69 35.29 -4.55
CA GLN A 480 -2.11 34.80 -5.87
C GLN A 480 -2.12 35.93 -6.89
N GLY A 481 -1.72 35.63 -8.13
CA GLY A 481 -1.74 36.55 -9.24
C GLY A 481 -2.01 35.84 -10.55
N VAL A 482 -2.77 36.46 -11.43
CA VAL A 482 -3.16 35.95 -12.76
C VAL A 482 -2.83 36.97 -13.81
N ASP A 483 -2.12 36.56 -14.84
CA ASP A 483 -1.78 37.37 -16.01
C ASP A 483 -1.37 36.44 -17.17
N PRO A 484 -1.56 36.84 -18.46
CA PRO A 484 -0.98 36.12 -19.58
C PRO A 484 0.57 36.06 -19.53
N ASP A 485 1.23 37.11 -19.00
CA ASP A 485 2.66 37.11 -18.74
C ASP A 485 2.94 36.56 -17.32
N VAL A 486 3.70 35.48 -17.27
CA VAL A 486 4.03 34.77 -16.02
C VAL A 486 4.85 35.63 -15.05
N ILE A 487 5.63 36.59 -15.55
CA ILE A 487 6.43 37.48 -14.71
C ILE A 487 5.52 38.51 -14.05
N THR A 488 4.58 39.07 -14.80
CA THR A 488 3.55 39.98 -14.30
C THR A 488 2.64 39.26 -13.29
N ALA A 489 2.21 38.01 -13.60
CA ALA A 489 1.43 37.20 -12.68
C ALA A 489 2.21 36.95 -11.36
N SER A 490 3.53 36.69 -11.46
CA SER A 490 4.41 36.52 -10.30
C SER A 490 4.50 37.79 -9.44
N ALA A 491 4.70 38.95 -10.07
CA ALA A 491 4.73 40.24 -9.36
C ALA A 491 3.41 40.51 -8.62
N ARG A 492 2.27 40.28 -9.29
CA ARG A 492 0.93 40.42 -8.66
C ARG A 492 0.72 39.46 -7.50
N ALA A 493 1.14 38.20 -7.65
CA ALA A 493 1.08 37.21 -6.57
C ALA A 493 1.88 37.65 -5.35
N PHE A 494 3.11 38.14 -5.59
CA PHE A 494 3.99 38.59 -4.52
C PHE A 494 3.44 39.81 -3.78
N ILE A 495 2.95 40.82 -4.52
CA ILE A 495 2.32 42.01 -3.94
C ILE A 495 1.02 41.65 -3.18
N ASN A 496 0.23 40.74 -3.70
CA ASN A 496 -0.95 40.24 -2.99
C ASN A 496 -0.56 39.60 -1.65
N GLY A 497 0.50 38.78 -1.62
CA GLY A 497 1.03 38.22 -0.38
C GLY A 497 1.56 39.30 0.59
N LEU A 498 2.24 40.33 0.10
CA LEU A 498 2.71 41.44 0.92
C LEU A 498 1.53 42.25 1.54
N ASN A 499 0.47 42.49 0.78
CA ASN A 499 -0.74 43.13 1.32
C ASN A 499 -1.35 42.32 2.48
N ARG A 500 -1.38 41.00 2.34
CA ARG A 500 -1.86 40.09 3.40
C ARG A 500 -0.95 40.12 4.64
N LEU A 501 0.39 40.10 4.46
CA LEU A 501 1.33 40.23 5.57
C LEU A 501 1.18 41.57 6.29
N HIS A 502 1.04 42.66 5.52
CA HIS A 502 0.84 44.02 6.07
C HIS A 502 -0.46 44.07 6.90
N PHE A 503 -1.56 43.58 6.35
CA PHE A 503 -2.85 43.50 7.06
C PHE A 503 -2.76 42.71 8.38
N LEU A 504 -2.08 41.56 8.37
CA LEU A 504 -1.89 40.75 9.58
C LEU A 504 -0.99 41.43 10.63
N LYS A 505 -0.06 42.28 10.19
CA LYS A 505 0.78 43.08 11.10
C LYS A 505 -0.05 44.17 11.80
N GLU A 506 -0.91 44.85 11.06
CA GLU A 506 -1.76 45.93 11.59
C GLU A 506 -2.89 45.42 12.49
N THR A 507 -3.52 44.31 12.13
CA THR A 507 -4.68 43.78 12.84
C THR A 507 -4.36 42.87 14.03
N GLY A 508 -3.08 42.55 14.24
CA GLY A 508 -2.65 41.65 15.31
C GLY A 508 -3.05 40.19 15.12
N GLY A 509 -3.37 39.78 13.89
CA GLY A 509 -3.84 38.45 13.51
C GLY A 509 -2.95 37.29 14.03
N VAL A 510 -3.57 36.14 14.25
CA VAL A 510 -2.99 34.95 14.87
C VAL A 510 -1.71 34.47 14.11
N LYS A 511 -0.63 34.23 14.85
CA LYS A 511 0.56 33.56 14.32
C LYS A 511 0.15 32.14 13.91
N GLY A 512 0.40 31.76 12.67
CA GLY A 512 0.19 30.38 12.21
C GLY A 512 1.06 29.36 12.97
N PRO A 513 0.73 28.05 12.89
CA PRO A 513 1.55 27.02 13.51
C PRO A 513 2.96 27.03 12.92
N LYS A 514 3.96 26.79 13.77
CA LYS A 514 5.36 26.75 13.34
C LYS A 514 5.59 25.60 12.34
N PRO A 515 6.51 25.74 11.36
CA PRO A 515 6.81 24.69 10.36
C PRO A 515 7.26 23.35 10.94
N GLU A 516 7.66 23.30 12.20
CA GLU A 516 8.12 22.09 12.92
C GLU A 516 6.97 21.25 13.50
N GLU A 517 5.72 21.72 13.42
CA GLU A 517 4.53 21.04 13.96
C GLU A 517 3.59 20.51 12.84
N MET A 518 4.03 20.49 11.57
CA MET A 518 3.27 19.96 10.42
C MET A 518 3.91 18.72 9.82
#